data_a6d669fa7c4d1957d44caded37ed8795
#
_entry.id   a6d669fa7c4d1957d44caded37ed8795
#
_cell.length_a   1.000
_cell.length_b   1.000
_cell.length_c   1.000
_cell.angle_alpha   90.00
_cell.angle_beta   90.00
_cell.angle_gamma   90.00
#
_symmetry.space_group_name_H-M   'P 1'
#
loop_
_entity.id
_entity.type
_entity.pdbx_description
1 polymer ?
#
loop_
_entity_poly.entity_id
_entity_poly.type
_entity_poly.pdbx_seq_one_letter_code
_entity_poly.pdbx_strand_id
1 'polypeptide(L)'
;LQKDFEYSVSRKDAFFADLKGEQEFRSALTALIDSPVRIIYTFNRSTVISIRTDAKGIKALRLQHAFRAADFKTMEALAFFVDGKEFDNKIIDNFLSKKQDLVKFFSRPRAEMQSIVYKGKFKDLEKALKKVTADYDIPLKGIRIAWSKPGKIQGKRRSIRFGSFSAQRSLIRIHPSLDSPEIPDYFVEFVVYHELLHALFPPKLAKNGGRRRVHTPEFRAMERKFREYRQAVEFERRFISKHLG
;
A
#
# COMPACT_ATOMS: atom_id res chain seq x y z
N LEU A 1 0.31 -31.67 2.09
CA LEU A 1 -0.71 -30.62 2.21
C LEU A 1 -1.08 -30.35 3.68
N GLN A 2 -1.15 -31.40 4.54
CA GLN A 2 -1.52 -31.26 5.95
C GLN A 2 -0.42 -30.65 6.82
N LYS A 3 0.87 -30.97 6.56
CA LYS A 3 2.02 -30.41 7.30
C LYS A 3 2.21 -28.89 7.09
N ASP A 4 1.95 -28.38 5.90
CA ASP A 4 2.09 -26.94 5.61
C ASP A 4 0.97 -26.10 6.26
N PHE A 5 -0.20 -26.71 6.47
CA PHE A 5 -1.34 -26.07 7.12
C PHE A 5 -1.17 -25.96 8.64
N GLU A 6 -0.69 -27.03 9.30
CA GLU A 6 -0.38 -27.03 10.75
C GLU A 6 0.74 -26.06 11.10
N TYR A 7 1.80 -25.95 10.27
CA TYR A 7 2.90 -25.01 10.48
C TYR A 7 2.46 -23.55 10.33
N SER A 8 1.48 -23.27 9.47
CA SER A 8 0.94 -21.92 9.26
C SER A 8 0.02 -21.46 10.40
N VAL A 9 -0.73 -22.37 11.02
CA VAL A 9 -1.61 -22.09 12.18
C VAL A 9 -0.77 -21.82 13.42
N SER A 10 0.21 -22.66 13.71
CA SER A 10 1.13 -22.52 14.84
C SER A 10 1.93 -21.19 14.80
N ARG A 11 2.37 -20.74 13.61
CA ARG A 11 3.03 -19.42 13.46
C ARG A 11 2.09 -18.24 13.70
N LYS A 12 0.82 -18.34 13.30
CA LYS A 12 -0.18 -17.31 13.59
C LYS A 12 -0.47 -17.21 15.07
N ASP A 13 -0.64 -18.35 15.75
CA ASP A 13 -0.97 -18.38 17.18
C ASP A 13 0.19 -17.86 18.03
N ALA A 14 1.43 -18.25 17.73
CA ALA A 14 2.64 -17.69 18.35
C ALA A 14 2.81 -16.18 18.07
N PHE A 15 2.39 -15.72 16.89
CA PHE A 15 2.45 -14.34 16.47
C PHE A 15 1.46 -13.45 17.25
N PHE A 16 0.26 -13.97 17.57
CA PHE A 16 -0.74 -13.24 18.36
C PHE A 16 -0.49 -13.32 19.86
N ALA A 17 0.16 -14.36 20.34
CA ALA A 17 0.52 -14.52 21.75
C ALA A 17 1.49 -13.43 22.26
N ASP A 18 2.30 -12.85 21.37
CA ASP A 18 3.21 -11.73 21.67
C ASP A 18 2.52 -10.37 21.79
N LEU A 19 1.23 -10.26 21.42
CA LEU A 19 0.53 -8.98 21.42
C LEU A 19 -0.20 -8.76 22.75
N LYS A 20 0.22 -7.73 23.48
CA LYS A 20 -0.53 -7.22 24.63
C LYS A 20 -1.88 -6.67 24.18
N GLY A 21 -2.88 -6.71 25.04
CA GLY A 21 -4.14 -6.03 24.84
C GLY A 21 -3.90 -4.54 24.55
N GLU A 22 -4.69 -3.94 23.66
CA GLU A 22 -4.51 -2.53 23.30
C GLU A 22 -4.58 -1.63 24.54
N GLN A 23 -5.52 -1.91 25.42
CA GLN A 23 -5.70 -1.15 26.65
C GLN A 23 -4.53 -1.32 27.61
N GLU A 24 -4.05 -2.57 27.75
CA GLU A 24 -2.92 -2.92 28.61
C GLU A 24 -1.64 -2.21 28.14
N PHE A 25 -1.31 -2.29 26.85
CA PHE A 25 -0.16 -1.60 26.29
C PHE A 25 -0.28 -0.07 26.46
N ARG A 26 -1.46 0.49 26.20
CA ARG A 26 -1.72 1.92 26.34
C ARG A 26 -1.50 2.39 27.77
N SER A 27 -2.04 1.67 28.75
CA SER A 27 -1.88 1.98 30.17
C SER A 27 -0.41 1.91 30.61
N ALA A 28 0.28 0.83 30.23
CA ALA A 28 1.70 0.65 30.54
C ALA A 28 2.59 1.74 29.94
N LEU A 29 2.40 2.08 28.66
CA LEU A 29 3.18 3.11 28.01
C LEU A 29 2.86 4.51 28.57
N THR A 30 1.58 4.80 28.84
CA THR A 30 1.20 6.10 29.42
C THR A 30 1.79 6.29 30.80
N ALA A 31 1.91 5.23 31.60
CA ALA A 31 2.55 5.29 32.94
C ALA A 31 4.06 5.60 32.89
N LEU A 32 4.73 5.37 31.76
CA LEU A 32 6.14 5.67 31.57
C LEU A 32 6.40 7.08 31.01
N ILE A 33 5.37 7.77 30.53
CA ILE A 33 5.48 9.09 29.89
C ILE A 33 5.10 10.18 30.87
N ASP A 34 5.98 11.15 31.07
CA ASP A 34 5.74 12.29 31.98
C ASP A 34 4.83 13.36 31.36
N SER A 35 4.89 13.50 30.04
CA SER A 35 4.11 14.52 29.32
C SER A 35 2.65 14.08 29.10
N PRO A 36 1.67 15.02 29.06
CA PRO A 36 0.32 14.72 28.63
C PRO A 36 0.31 14.11 27.23
N VAL A 37 -0.11 12.84 27.09
CA VAL A 37 -0.04 12.11 25.85
C VAL A 37 -1.36 11.45 25.47
N ARG A 38 -1.68 11.47 24.18
CA ARG A 38 -2.76 10.70 23.56
C ARG A 38 -2.14 9.72 22.55
N ILE A 39 -2.27 8.42 22.80
CA ILE A 39 -1.75 7.38 21.92
C ILE A 39 -2.78 7.07 20.84
N ILE A 40 -2.37 7.11 19.57
CA ILE A 40 -3.17 6.83 18.38
C ILE A 40 -2.50 5.71 17.61
N TYR A 41 -3.16 4.57 17.48
CA TYR A 41 -2.65 3.49 16.66
C TYR A 41 -2.87 3.75 15.17
N THR A 42 -1.86 3.40 14.39
CA THR A 42 -1.87 3.57 12.93
C THR A 42 -1.50 2.27 12.23
N PHE A 43 -1.88 2.19 10.97
CA PHE A 43 -1.49 1.10 10.06
C PHE A 43 -0.45 1.57 9.04
N ASN A 44 0.24 2.69 9.31
CA ASN A 44 1.24 3.26 8.43
C ASN A 44 2.47 2.35 8.38
N ARG A 45 3.03 2.21 7.18
CA ARG A 45 4.24 1.41 6.95
C ARG A 45 5.51 2.26 6.91
N SER A 46 5.42 3.45 6.34
CA SER A 46 6.56 4.36 6.15
C SER A 46 6.84 5.21 7.38
N THR A 47 5.79 5.66 8.08
CA THR A 47 5.89 6.45 9.31
C THR A 47 5.33 5.62 10.44
N VAL A 48 6.19 4.82 11.07
CA VAL A 48 5.79 3.88 12.13
C VAL A 48 5.62 4.57 13.49
N ILE A 49 6.29 5.70 13.69
CA ILE A 49 6.20 6.58 14.88
C ILE A 49 6.14 8.03 14.42
N SER A 50 5.29 8.81 15.03
CA SER A 50 5.33 10.28 14.94
C SER A 50 4.63 10.93 16.13
N ILE A 51 5.10 12.13 16.49
CA ILE A 51 4.50 12.95 17.54
C ILE A 51 4.04 14.27 16.92
N ARG A 52 2.90 14.77 17.39
CA ARG A 52 2.44 16.13 17.15
C ARG A 52 1.92 16.70 18.47
N THR A 53 2.35 17.89 18.81
CA THR A 53 1.82 18.62 19.96
C THR A 53 0.70 19.52 19.49
N ASP A 54 -0.45 19.49 20.17
CA ASP A 54 -1.56 20.38 19.87
C ASP A 54 -1.41 21.74 20.60
N ALA A 55 -2.33 22.66 20.34
CA ALA A 55 -2.30 24.00 20.95
C ALA A 55 -2.44 24.00 22.48
N LYS A 56 -2.89 22.88 23.08
CA LYS A 56 -3.02 22.69 24.52
C LYS A 56 -1.80 22.00 25.16
N GLY A 57 -0.74 21.75 24.37
CA GLY A 57 0.45 21.05 24.83
C GLY A 57 0.30 19.54 24.92
N ILE A 58 -0.83 18.96 24.52
CA ILE A 58 -1.03 17.51 24.54
C ILE A 58 -0.30 16.87 23.35
N LYS A 59 0.55 15.91 23.63
CA LYS A 59 1.32 15.17 22.62
C LYS A 59 0.46 14.03 22.02
N ALA A 60 0.16 14.08 20.74
CA ALA A 60 -0.47 12.99 20.01
C ALA A 60 0.61 12.06 19.48
N LEU A 61 0.89 10.97 20.19
CA LEU A 61 1.80 9.91 19.77
C LEU A 61 1.08 8.95 18.83
N ARG A 62 1.54 8.90 17.57
CA ARG A 62 1.00 7.98 16.57
C ARG A 62 1.95 6.81 16.42
N LEU A 63 1.49 5.62 16.78
CA LEU A 63 2.25 4.38 16.75
C LEU A 63 1.64 3.37 15.78
N GLN A 64 2.50 2.68 15.04
CA GLN A 64 2.08 1.52 14.27
C GLN A 64 1.68 0.38 15.21
N HIS A 65 0.62 -0.36 14.86
CA HIS A 65 0.06 -1.44 15.71
C HIS A 65 1.07 -2.50 16.16
N ALA A 66 2.17 -2.72 15.42
CA ALA A 66 3.21 -3.68 15.80
C ALA A 66 3.87 -3.35 17.15
N PHE A 67 3.85 -2.09 17.57
CA PHE A 67 4.43 -1.70 18.87
C PHE A 67 3.69 -2.29 20.08
N ARG A 68 2.49 -2.84 19.90
CA ARG A 68 1.81 -3.61 20.95
C ARG A 68 2.58 -4.86 21.38
N ALA A 69 3.51 -5.34 20.56
CA ALA A 69 4.45 -6.40 20.88
C ALA A 69 5.78 -5.88 21.46
N ALA A 70 5.85 -4.61 21.85
CA ALA A 70 7.07 -4.05 22.41
C ALA A 70 7.34 -4.60 23.81
N ASP A 71 8.61 -4.91 24.05
CA ASP A 71 9.11 -5.22 25.37
C ASP A 71 9.25 -3.93 26.22
N PHE A 72 9.52 -4.10 27.50
CA PHE A 72 9.65 -2.98 28.44
C PHE A 72 10.72 -1.97 27.99
N LYS A 73 11.87 -2.46 27.52
CA LYS A 73 12.99 -1.61 27.05
C LYS A 73 12.58 -0.75 25.86
N THR A 74 11.80 -1.31 24.94
CA THR A 74 11.26 -0.57 23.80
C THR A 74 10.18 0.43 24.22
N MET A 75 9.34 0.10 25.20
CA MET A 75 8.34 1.03 25.75
C MET A 75 9.02 2.21 26.47
N GLU A 76 10.08 1.97 27.24
CA GLU A 76 10.88 3.00 27.90
C GLU A 76 11.52 3.94 26.86
N ALA A 77 12.13 3.41 25.79
CA ALA A 77 12.66 4.20 24.69
C ALA A 77 11.58 5.05 24.00
N LEU A 78 10.37 4.52 23.83
CA LEU A 78 9.21 5.28 23.32
C LEU A 78 8.81 6.41 24.28
N ALA A 79 8.81 6.16 25.58
CA ALA A 79 8.50 7.20 26.58
C ALA A 79 9.54 8.32 26.54
N PHE A 80 10.81 8.00 26.50
CA PHE A 80 11.90 8.98 26.37
C PHE A 80 11.78 9.79 25.07
N PHE A 81 11.45 9.13 23.95
CA PHE A 81 11.18 9.80 22.68
C PHE A 81 10.04 10.81 22.81
N VAL A 82 8.94 10.46 23.50
CA VAL A 82 7.80 11.36 23.73
C VAL A 82 8.18 12.53 24.60
N ASP A 83 8.97 12.30 25.66
CA ASP A 83 9.35 13.34 26.61
C ASP A 83 10.54 14.20 26.12
N GLY A 84 11.13 13.85 24.98
CA GLY A 84 12.29 14.55 24.42
C GLY A 84 13.59 14.29 25.22
N LYS A 85 13.64 13.16 25.93
CA LYS A 85 14.82 12.70 26.65
C LYS A 85 15.78 11.95 25.72
N GLU A 86 17.05 11.91 26.04
CA GLU A 86 18.04 11.11 25.31
C GLU A 86 17.79 9.61 25.50
N PHE A 87 17.88 8.85 24.43
CA PHE A 87 17.80 7.39 24.41
C PHE A 87 18.56 6.82 23.21
N ASP A 88 18.90 5.54 23.27
CA ASP A 88 19.52 4.84 22.12
C ASP A 88 18.47 4.48 21.05
N ASN A 89 18.48 5.20 19.95
CA ASN A 89 17.60 4.96 18.81
C ASN A 89 17.66 3.52 18.27
N LYS A 90 18.80 2.83 18.45
CA LYS A 90 18.96 1.42 18.03
C LYS A 90 17.99 0.49 18.72
N ILE A 91 17.46 0.84 19.89
CA ILE A 91 16.45 0.02 20.59
C ILE A 91 15.19 -0.09 19.73
N ILE A 92 14.70 1.04 19.24
CA ILE A 92 13.51 1.09 18.37
C ILE A 92 13.79 0.46 17.02
N ASP A 93 14.94 0.72 16.41
CA ASP A 93 15.33 0.14 15.12
C ASP A 93 15.47 -1.38 15.20
N ASN A 94 16.06 -1.90 16.27
CA ASN A 94 16.19 -3.34 16.51
C ASN A 94 14.82 -4.00 16.72
N PHE A 95 13.92 -3.36 17.47
CA PHE A 95 12.55 -3.84 17.62
C PHE A 95 11.85 -3.92 16.26
N LEU A 96 11.90 -2.85 15.46
CA LEU A 96 11.27 -2.81 14.14
C LEU A 96 11.86 -3.86 13.18
N SER A 97 13.17 -4.07 13.21
CA SER A 97 13.86 -5.11 12.45
C SER A 97 13.38 -6.51 12.82
N LYS A 98 13.30 -6.81 14.11
CA LYS A 98 12.83 -8.12 14.62
C LYS A 98 11.35 -8.36 14.36
N LYS A 99 10.52 -7.32 14.32
CA LYS A 99 9.06 -7.40 14.17
C LYS A 99 8.57 -6.94 12.80
N GLN A 100 9.42 -7.01 11.76
CA GLN A 100 9.04 -6.61 10.38
C GLN A 100 7.77 -7.29 9.86
N ASP A 101 7.55 -8.56 10.23
CA ASP A 101 6.35 -9.29 9.80
C ASP A 101 5.08 -8.75 10.47
N LEU A 102 5.17 -8.31 11.74
CA LEU A 102 4.07 -7.59 12.41
C LEU A 102 3.78 -6.26 11.73
N VAL A 103 4.83 -5.47 11.43
CA VAL A 103 4.67 -4.20 10.73
C VAL A 103 4.01 -4.41 9.37
N LYS A 104 4.44 -5.43 8.61
CA LYS A 104 3.82 -5.79 7.31
C LYS A 104 2.38 -6.24 7.47
N PHE A 105 2.09 -7.06 8.50
CA PHE A 105 0.75 -7.58 8.78
C PHE A 105 -0.22 -6.46 9.13
N PHE A 106 0.12 -5.61 10.09
CA PHE A 106 -0.71 -4.47 10.51
C PHE A 106 -0.75 -3.31 9.51
N SER A 107 0.18 -3.26 8.56
CA SER A 107 0.13 -2.28 7.47
C SER A 107 -0.88 -2.64 6.37
N ARG A 108 -1.52 -3.82 6.45
CA ARG A 108 -2.61 -4.20 5.55
C ARG A 108 -3.89 -3.51 6.03
N PRO A 109 -4.48 -2.57 5.27
CA PRO A 109 -5.71 -1.91 5.69
C PRO A 109 -6.84 -2.94 5.86
N ARG A 110 -7.41 -3.02 7.04
CA ARG A 110 -8.54 -3.91 7.36
C ARG A 110 -9.77 -3.66 6.46
N ALA A 111 -9.94 -2.43 5.99
CA ALA A 111 -11.01 -2.04 5.08
C ALA A 111 -10.83 -2.56 3.64
N GLU A 112 -9.61 -2.95 3.23
CA GLU A 112 -9.36 -3.45 1.87
C GLU A 112 -9.63 -4.96 1.71
N MET A 113 -9.76 -5.71 2.81
CA MET A 113 -10.23 -7.10 2.74
C MET A 113 -11.75 -7.21 2.48
N GLN A 114 -12.51 -6.13 2.71
CA GLN A 114 -13.98 -6.19 2.68
C GLN A 114 -14.64 -5.69 1.39
N SER A 115 -13.95 -5.05 0.45
CA SER A 115 -14.56 -4.69 -0.83
C SER A 115 -13.55 -4.50 -1.96
N ILE A 116 -13.05 -5.60 -2.50
CA ILE A 116 -12.44 -5.59 -3.83
C ILE A 116 -13.61 -5.57 -4.83
N VAL A 117 -14.02 -4.37 -5.24
CA VAL A 117 -15.03 -4.20 -6.29
C VAL A 117 -14.29 -4.26 -7.63
N TYR A 118 -14.35 -5.41 -8.30
CA TYR A 118 -13.78 -5.60 -9.64
C TYR A 118 -14.83 -5.48 -10.74
N LYS A 119 -16.11 -5.71 -10.42
CA LYS A 119 -17.23 -5.58 -11.37
C LYS A 119 -17.78 -4.16 -11.29
N GLY A 120 -17.66 -3.44 -12.40
CA GLY A 120 -18.24 -2.13 -12.58
C GLY A 120 -19.66 -2.21 -13.14
N LYS A 121 -20.21 -1.08 -13.55
CA LYS A 121 -21.51 -1.00 -14.21
C LYS A 121 -21.43 -1.52 -15.66
N PHE A 122 -20.34 -1.20 -16.36
CA PHE A 122 -20.14 -1.50 -17.78
C PHE A 122 -18.96 -2.44 -18.01
N LYS A 123 -17.95 -2.42 -17.15
CA LYS A 123 -16.69 -3.16 -17.31
C LYS A 123 -16.46 -4.15 -16.17
N ASP A 124 -15.88 -5.29 -16.51
CA ASP A 124 -15.46 -6.32 -15.56
C ASP A 124 -13.93 -6.44 -15.57
N LEU A 125 -13.30 -5.91 -14.53
CA LEU A 125 -11.85 -5.90 -14.43
C LEU A 125 -11.23 -7.28 -14.24
N GLU A 126 -11.98 -8.22 -13.64
CA GLU A 126 -11.48 -9.59 -13.48
C GLU A 126 -11.38 -10.30 -14.84
N LYS A 127 -12.38 -10.08 -15.72
CA LYS A 127 -12.32 -10.58 -17.09
C LYS A 127 -11.16 -9.95 -17.87
N ALA A 128 -10.99 -8.63 -17.76
CA ALA A 128 -9.87 -7.92 -18.39
C ALA A 128 -8.52 -8.46 -17.90
N LEU A 129 -8.35 -8.66 -16.58
CA LEU A 129 -7.13 -9.21 -15.99
C LEU A 129 -6.84 -10.62 -16.51
N LYS A 130 -7.83 -11.53 -16.49
CA LYS A 130 -7.68 -12.91 -16.97
C LYS A 130 -7.33 -12.95 -18.46
N LYS A 131 -7.99 -12.12 -19.28
CA LYS A 131 -7.71 -12.03 -20.71
C LYS A 131 -6.28 -11.56 -20.96
N VAL A 132 -5.86 -10.44 -20.37
CA VAL A 132 -4.52 -9.89 -20.56
C VAL A 132 -3.44 -10.87 -20.09
N THR A 133 -3.64 -11.55 -18.95
CA THR A 133 -2.65 -12.53 -18.46
C THR A 133 -2.54 -13.75 -19.37
N ALA A 134 -3.63 -14.19 -19.98
CA ALA A 134 -3.63 -15.29 -20.95
C ALA A 134 -3.01 -14.86 -22.30
N ASP A 135 -3.39 -13.68 -22.83
CA ASP A 135 -2.92 -13.19 -24.14
C ASP A 135 -1.39 -12.91 -24.16
N TYR A 136 -0.80 -12.55 -23.01
CA TYR A 136 0.62 -12.16 -22.89
C TYR A 136 1.45 -13.10 -22.02
N ASP A 137 0.93 -14.25 -21.63
CA ASP A 137 1.58 -15.25 -20.78
C ASP A 137 2.20 -14.65 -19.49
N ILE A 138 1.44 -13.81 -18.84
CA ILE A 138 1.84 -13.14 -17.60
C ILE A 138 1.34 -13.94 -16.40
N PRO A 139 2.23 -14.48 -15.53
CA PRO A 139 1.79 -15.23 -14.36
C PRO A 139 1.08 -14.32 -13.36
N LEU A 140 -0.14 -14.65 -12.96
CA LEU A 140 -0.97 -13.86 -12.02
C LEU A 140 -0.35 -13.71 -10.62
N LYS A 141 0.43 -14.66 -10.13
CA LYS A 141 1.14 -14.65 -8.82
C LYS A 141 0.39 -13.96 -7.67
N GLY A 142 -0.93 -14.20 -7.55
CA GLY A 142 -1.76 -13.60 -6.52
C GLY A 142 -2.09 -12.11 -6.72
N ILE A 143 -1.86 -11.56 -7.90
CA ILE A 143 -2.26 -10.19 -8.25
C ILE A 143 -3.78 -10.10 -8.31
N ARG A 144 -4.32 -9.08 -7.65
CA ARG A 144 -5.75 -8.76 -7.62
C ARG A 144 -5.99 -7.45 -8.34
N ILE A 145 -7.23 -7.22 -8.76
CA ILE A 145 -7.63 -6.00 -9.43
C ILE A 145 -8.90 -5.42 -8.81
N ALA A 146 -9.01 -4.10 -8.78
CA ALA A 146 -10.19 -3.42 -8.25
C ALA A 146 -10.37 -2.04 -8.89
N TRP A 147 -11.58 -1.54 -8.87
CA TRP A 147 -11.85 -0.13 -9.10
C TRP A 147 -11.29 0.73 -7.96
N SER A 148 -10.73 1.88 -8.29
CA SER A 148 -10.38 2.89 -7.29
C SER A 148 -11.64 3.50 -6.71
N LYS A 149 -11.59 3.88 -5.42
CA LYS A 149 -12.66 4.70 -4.86
C LYS A 149 -12.68 6.06 -5.58
N PRO A 150 -13.87 6.62 -5.87
CA PRO A 150 -13.96 7.98 -6.38
C PRO A 150 -13.21 8.93 -5.45
N GLY A 151 -12.18 9.60 -5.95
CA GLY A 151 -11.45 10.58 -5.17
C GLY A 151 -12.29 11.85 -4.99
N LYS A 152 -12.18 12.52 -3.84
CA LYS A 152 -12.70 13.87 -3.70
C LYS A 152 -12.00 14.76 -4.73
N ILE A 153 -12.77 15.42 -5.59
CA ILE A 153 -12.23 16.37 -6.56
C ILE A 153 -11.78 17.61 -5.80
N GLN A 154 -10.48 17.76 -5.60
CA GLN A 154 -9.88 18.99 -5.08
C GLN A 154 -9.11 19.67 -6.21
N GLY A 155 -9.67 20.76 -6.73
CA GLY A 155 -9.03 21.63 -7.72
C GLY A 155 -9.01 21.13 -9.17
N LYS A 156 -8.48 21.97 -10.08
CA LYS A 156 -8.28 21.63 -11.52
C LYS A 156 -7.22 20.52 -11.64
N ARG A 157 -7.61 19.36 -12.14
CA ARG A 157 -6.68 18.27 -12.42
C ARG A 157 -5.89 18.57 -13.68
N ARG A 158 -4.56 18.51 -13.60
CA ARG A 158 -3.65 18.62 -14.76
C ARG A 158 -3.32 17.29 -15.41
N SER A 159 -3.71 16.17 -14.79
CA SER A 159 -3.49 14.81 -15.31
C SER A 159 -4.48 13.83 -14.73
N ILE A 160 -4.78 12.79 -15.49
CA ILE A 160 -5.58 11.62 -15.04
C ILE A 160 -4.62 10.44 -14.95
N ARG A 161 -4.63 9.75 -13.82
CA ARG A 161 -3.95 8.48 -13.64
C ARG A 161 -4.97 7.36 -13.78
N PHE A 162 -4.93 6.61 -14.88
CA PHE A 162 -5.91 5.57 -15.19
C PHE A 162 -5.75 4.31 -14.37
N GLY A 163 -4.52 3.99 -13.95
CA GLY A 163 -4.22 2.82 -13.14
C GLY A 163 -3.15 3.06 -12.09
N SER A 164 -2.97 2.11 -11.21
CA SER A 164 -1.85 2.04 -10.28
C SER A 164 -1.65 0.62 -9.78
N PHE A 165 -0.40 0.17 -9.72
CA PHE A 165 -0.01 -1.08 -9.09
C PHE A 165 0.63 -0.85 -7.72
N SER A 166 0.18 -1.61 -6.73
CA SER A 166 0.80 -1.69 -5.41
C SER A 166 1.46 -3.04 -5.20
N ALA A 167 2.78 -3.08 -5.29
CA ALA A 167 3.56 -4.30 -5.06
C ALA A 167 3.33 -4.90 -3.67
N GLN A 168 3.16 -4.03 -2.66
CA GLN A 168 2.94 -4.43 -1.28
C GLN A 168 1.62 -5.16 -1.05
N ARG A 169 0.61 -4.82 -1.86
CA ARG A 169 -0.75 -5.35 -1.76
C ARG A 169 -1.04 -6.38 -2.84
N SER A 170 -0.13 -6.55 -3.80
CA SER A 170 -0.37 -7.28 -5.04
C SER A 170 -1.72 -6.88 -5.66
N LEU A 171 -1.96 -5.57 -5.76
CA LEU A 171 -3.26 -5.01 -6.15
C LEU A 171 -3.09 -3.95 -7.22
N ILE A 172 -3.78 -4.17 -8.33
CA ILE A 172 -4.00 -3.18 -9.38
C ILE A 172 -5.28 -2.40 -9.06
N ARG A 173 -5.23 -1.08 -9.19
CA ARG A 173 -6.40 -0.21 -9.08
C ARG A 173 -6.60 0.54 -10.38
N ILE A 174 -7.82 0.50 -10.90
CA ILE A 174 -8.23 1.16 -12.14
C ILE A 174 -9.13 2.35 -11.79
N HIS A 175 -8.93 3.46 -12.49
CA HIS A 175 -9.72 4.66 -12.25
C HIS A 175 -11.19 4.45 -12.69
N PRO A 176 -12.18 4.85 -11.88
CA PRO A 176 -13.60 4.59 -12.18
C PRO A 176 -14.13 5.31 -13.43
N SER A 177 -13.41 6.33 -13.95
CA SER A 177 -13.75 6.93 -15.24
C SER A 177 -13.68 5.97 -16.42
N LEU A 178 -13.03 4.82 -16.26
CA LEU A 178 -12.96 3.79 -17.30
C LEU A 178 -14.17 2.84 -17.27
N ASP A 179 -15.04 2.94 -16.27
CA ASP A 179 -16.28 2.16 -16.20
C ASP A 179 -17.41 2.86 -16.97
N SER A 180 -17.26 2.98 -18.28
CA SER A 180 -18.20 3.64 -19.18
C SER A 180 -18.34 2.84 -20.48
N PRO A 181 -19.52 2.86 -21.12
CA PRO A 181 -19.72 2.23 -22.42
C PRO A 181 -18.91 2.90 -23.53
N GLU A 182 -18.55 4.18 -23.37
CA GLU A 182 -17.75 4.93 -24.35
C GLU A 182 -16.27 4.52 -24.34
N ILE A 183 -15.82 3.83 -23.29
CA ILE A 183 -14.43 3.38 -23.18
C ILE A 183 -14.29 2.02 -23.88
N PRO A 184 -13.42 1.90 -24.89
CA PRO A 184 -13.17 0.63 -25.55
C PRO A 184 -12.55 -0.39 -24.59
N ASP A 185 -12.90 -1.68 -24.72
CA ASP A 185 -12.37 -2.74 -23.87
C ASP A 185 -10.85 -2.86 -24.01
N TYR A 186 -10.31 -2.72 -25.22
CA TYR A 186 -8.85 -2.74 -25.44
C TYR A 186 -8.12 -1.67 -24.65
N PHE A 187 -8.76 -0.51 -24.36
CA PHE A 187 -8.11 0.53 -23.57
C PHE A 187 -8.06 0.17 -22.08
N VAL A 188 -9.12 -0.44 -21.54
CA VAL A 188 -9.10 -0.99 -20.17
C VAL A 188 -8.05 -2.10 -20.07
N GLU A 189 -7.99 -3.00 -21.04
CA GLU A 189 -7.00 -4.07 -21.14
C GLU A 189 -5.57 -3.51 -21.23
N PHE A 190 -5.35 -2.45 -21.99
CA PHE A 190 -4.06 -1.75 -22.07
C PHE A 190 -3.62 -1.19 -20.72
N VAL A 191 -4.53 -0.52 -19.99
CA VAL A 191 -4.22 -0.01 -18.64
C VAL A 191 -3.92 -1.16 -17.67
N VAL A 192 -4.67 -2.26 -17.73
CA VAL A 192 -4.39 -3.47 -16.94
C VAL A 192 -3.03 -4.05 -17.27
N TYR A 193 -2.69 -4.16 -18.57
CA TYR A 193 -1.39 -4.63 -19.03
C TYR A 193 -0.25 -3.74 -18.53
N HIS A 194 -0.39 -2.41 -18.63
CA HIS A 194 0.55 -1.43 -18.11
C HIS A 194 0.84 -1.64 -16.62
N GLU A 195 -0.22 -1.82 -15.80
CA GLU A 195 -0.08 -2.04 -14.37
C GLU A 195 0.52 -3.41 -14.03
N LEU A 196 0.27 -4.44 -14.84
CA LEU A 196 0.94 -5.74 -14.74
C LEU A 196 2.44 -5.64 -15.02
N LEU A 197 2.85 -4.81 -15.98
CA LEU A 197 4.27 -4.58 -16.25
C LEU A 197 4.99 -3.96 -15.05
N HIS A 198 4.32 -3.15 -14.22
CA HIS A 198 4.92 -2.67 -12.97
C HIS A 198 5.22 -3.79 -11.96
N ALA A 199 4.50 -4.92 -12.03
CA ALA A 199 4.81 -6.09 -11.22
C ALA A 199 6.03 -6.86 -11.75
N LEU A 200 6.19 -6.91 -13.08
CA LEU A 200 7.29 -7.60 -13.75
C LEU A 200 8.59 -6.78 -13.76
N PHE A 201 8.47 -5.46 -13.89
CA PHE A 201 9.58 -4.51 -13.98
C PHE A 201 9.54 -3.53 -12.80
N PRO A 202 9.91 -3.96 -11.58
CA PRO A 202 9.91 -3.07 -10.43
C PRO A 202 10.89 -1.90 -10.64
N PRO A 203 10.58 -0.70 -10.12
CA PRO A 203 11.42 0.48 -10.26
C PRO A 203 12.84 0.21 -9.75
N LYS A 204 13.84 0.42 -10.60
CA LYS A 204 15.26 0.33 -10.21
C LYS A 204 15.68 1.63 -9.51
N LEU A 205 16.45 1.49 -8.42
CA LEU A 205 17.11 2.65 -7.79
C LEU A 205 18.14 3.22 -8.78
N ALA A 206 18.15 4.53 -8.95
CA ALA A 206 19.21 5.16 -9.72
C ALA A 206 20.55 4.98 -8.99
N LYS A 207 21.62 4.61 -9.70
CA LYS A 207 22.93 4.32 -9.13
C LYS A 207 23.57 5.48 -8.34
N ASN A 208 23.11 6.72 -8.50
CA ASN A 208 23.71 7.93 -7.92
C ASN A 208 22.70 8.79 -7.14
N GLY A 209 21.76 8.19 -6.39
CA GLY A 209 20.78 8.96 -5.61
C GLY A 209 19.76 9.74 -6.44
N GLY A 210 19.73 9.55 -7.76
CA GLY A 210 18.80 10.20 -8.67
C GLY A 210 17.38 9.68 -8.59
N ARG A 211 16.46 10.34 -9.30
CA ARG A 211 15.03 9.99 -9.35
C ARG A 211 14.82 8.55 -9.83
N ARG A 212 14.03 7.76 -9.12
CA ARG A 212 13.61 6.40 -9.53
C ARG A 212 12.97 6.46 -10.93
N ARG A 213 13.54 5.70 -11.88
CA ARG A 213 12.90 5.47 -13.18
C ARG A 213 11.87 4.37 -13.04
N VAL A 214 10.61 4.74 -13.14
CA VAL A 214 9.47 3.81 -13.03
C VAL A 214 9.27 3.07 -14.37
N HIS A 215 9.37 3.77 -15.50
CA HIS A 215 9.25 3.22 -16.84
C HIS A 215 10.65 3.13 -17.48
N THR A 216 11.29 1.97 -17.33
CA THR A 216 12.60 1.69 -17.92
C THR A 216 12.49 1.46 -19.44
N PRO A 217 13.59 1.42 -20.20
CA PRO A 217 13.57 1.04 -21.63
C PRO A 217 12.94 -0.34 -21.86
N GLU A 218 13.23 -1.30 -20.98
CA GLU A 218 12.68 -2.66 -21.02
C GLU A 218 11.16 -2.64 -20.79
N PHE A 219 10.68 -1.86 -19.80
CA PHE A 219 9.26 -1.65 -19.55
C PHE A 219 8.57 -1.14 -20.82
N ARG A 220 9.10 -0.07 -21.42
CA ARG A 220 8.54 0.52 -22.64
C ARG A 220 8.59 -0.41 -23.85
N ALA A 221 9.63 -1.24 -23.96
CA ALA A 221 9.71 -2.23 -25.00
C ALA A 221 8.60 -3.30 -24.87
N MET A 222 8.33 -3.74 -23.64
CA MET A 222 7.22 -4.66 -23.36
C MET A 222 5.86 -4.00 -23.54
N GLU A 223 5.65 -2.78 -23.08
CA GLU A 223 4.42 -2.04 -23.26
C GLU A 223 3.99 -1.92 -24.73
N ARG A 224 4.97 -1.69 -25.64
CA ARG A 224 4.73 -1.62 -27.09
C ARG A 224 4.31 -2.96 -27.72
N LYS A 225 4.48 -4.07 -27.01
CA LYS A 225 4.01 -5.38 -27.48
C LYS A 225 2.51 -5.60 -27.30
N PHE A 226 1.84 -4.66 -26.60
CA PHE A 226 0.38 -4.70 -26.54
C PHE A 226 -0.20 -4.60 -27.95
N ARG A 227 -1.13 -5.51 -28.31
CA ARG A 227 -1.63 -5.66 -29.70
C ARG A 227 -2.19 -4.34 -30.25
N GLU A 228 -3.00 -3.66 -29.47
CA GLU A 228 -3.63 -2.38 -29.82
C GLU A 228 -2.88 -1.17 -29.26
N TYR A 229 -1.55 -1.26 -29.02
CA TYR A 229 -0.75 -0.22 -28.39
C TYR A 229 -0.94 1.19 -29.00
N ARG A 230 -0.86 1.28 -30.35
CA ARG A 230 -1.00 2.58 -31.04
C ARG A 230 -2.40 3.18 -30.83
N GLN A 231 -3.42 2.36 -30.94
CA GLN A 231 -4.82 2.77 -30.73
C GLN A 231 -5.06 3.19 -29.29
N ALA A 232 -4.50 2.47 -28.32
CA ALA A 232 -4.61 2.77 -26.90
C ALA A 232 -3.95 4.11 -26.53
N VAL A 233 -2.74 4.36 -27.02
CA VAL A 233 -2.01 5.63 -26.81
C VAL A 233 -2.76 6.80 -27.45
N GLU A 234 -3.31 6.61 -28.65
CA GLU A 234 -4.08 7.63 -29.31
C GLU A 234 -5.40 7.92 -28.60
N PHE A 235 -6.10 6.87 -28.14
CA PHE A 235 -7.30 7.01 -27.34
C PHE A 235 -7.03 7.75 -26.04
N GLU A 236 -5.94 7.40 -25.32
CA GLU A 236 -5.51 8.09 -24.10
C GLU A 236 -5.34 9.59 -24.32
N ARG A 237 -4.62 9.96 -25.39
CA ARG A 237 -4.37 11.35 -25.72
C ARG A 237 -5.67 12.11 -25.98
N ARG A 238 -6.59 11.54 -26.78
CA ARG A 238 -7.89 12.14 -27.06
C ARG A 238 -8.75 12.27 -25.81
N PHE A 239 -8.76 11.23 -24.99
CA PHE A 239 -9.52 11.23 -23.73
C PHE A 239 -9.03 12.33 -22.78
N ILE A 240 -7.72 12.44 -22.59
CA ILE A 240 -7.10 13.47 -21.75
C ILE A 240 -7.44 14.86 -22.27
N SER A 241 -7.30 15.11 -23.57
CA SER A 241 -7.62 16.40 -24.18
C SER A 241 -9.09 16.79 -23.96
N LYS A 242 -10.02 15.84 -24.08
CA LYS A 242 -11.46 16.08 -23.89
C LYS A 242 -11.84 16.41 -22.45
N HIS A 243 -11.11 15.86 -21.43
CA HIS A 243 -11.50 15.93 -20.02
C HIS A 243 -10.63 16.88 -19.17
N LEU A 244 -9.52 17.37 -19.69
CA LEU A 244 -8.58 18.27 -19.00
C LEU A 244 -8.28 19.56 -19.77
N GLY A 245 -8.82 19.71 -20.99
CA GLY A 245 -8.69 20.91 -21.82
C GLY A 245 -9.58 22.07 -21.36
#